data_44b3a43da9f539933d6e826d59df6a75
#
_entry.id   44b3a43da9f539933d6e826d59df6a75
#
_cell.length_a   1.000
_cell.length_b   1.000
_cell.length_c   1.000
_cell.angle_alpha   90.00
_cell.angle_beta   90.00
_cell.angle_gamma   90.00
#
_symmetry.space_group_name_H-M   'P 1'
#
loop_
_entity.id
_entity.type
_entity.pdbx_description
1 polymer ?
#
loop_
_entity_poly.entity_id
_entity_poly.type
_entity_poly.pdbx_seq_one_letter_code
_entity_poly.pdbx_strand_id
1 'polypeptide(L)'
;VTGVQTCALPIWSFMQKSSFTYEELLACGRGETFGPGNAQLPLPPMLMFDAITEISETGGKYDKGYIVAELNVSPDLWFFDCHFQGDPVMPGCLGLDAMWQLIGFYLAWLGMPGRGRALGAEEIKFKGQVTPDKKKVTYKIDFTRIMKRRLIMGIAEGIMECDGEEIYHAKNLKVGLFNLSEDSGKD
;
A
#
# COMPACT_ATOMS: atom_id res chain seq x y z
N VAL A 1 -21.75 -30.40 18.04
CA VAL A 1 -20.99 -29.16 18.29
C VAL A 1 -19.67 -29.31 17.57
N THR A 2 -19.62 -28.83 16.33
CA THR A 2 -18.40 -28.83 15.51
C THR A 2 -17.78 -27.45 15.62
N GLY A 3 -16.73 -27.33 16.41
CA GLY A 3 -15.92 -26.12 16.49
C GLY A 3 -15.14 -25.92 15.17
N VAL A 4 -15.44 -24.87 14.44
CA VAL A 4 -14.61 -24.38 13.35
C VAL A 4 -13.37 -23.77 13.98
N GLN A 5 -12.27 -24.51 13.96
CA GLN A 5 -10.98 -24.01 14.39
C GLN A 5 -10.43 -23.12 13.27
N THR A 6 -10.65 -21.81 13.36
CA THR A 6 -9.98 -20.82 12.52
C THR A 6 -8.48 -20.90 12.83
N CYS A 7 -7.73 -21.55 11.95
CA CYS A 7 -6.28 -21.62 12.02
C CYS A 7 -5.72 -20.24 11.61
N ALA A 8 -5.67 -19.32 12.55
CA ALA A 8 -4.90 -18.09 12.37
C ALA A 8 -3.43 -18.48 12.24
N LEU A 9 -2.85 -18.29 11.07
CA LEU A 9 -1.42 -18.49 10.88
C LEU A 9 -0.65 -17.58 11.84
N PRO A 10 0.43 -18.07 12.48
CA PRO A 10 1.20 -17.26 13.41
C PRO A 10 1.73 -16.00 12.68
N ILE A 11 1.71 -14.85 13.35
CA ILE A 11 2.22 -13.57 12.84
C ILE A 11 3.60 -13.70 12.18
N TRP A 12 4.47 -14.57 12.67
CA TRP A 12 5.79 -14.89 12.12
C TRP A 12 5.77 -15.45 10.69
N SER A 13 4.70 -16.12 10.28
CA SER A 13 4.62 -16.68 8.93
C SER A 13 4.32 -15.61 7.87
N PHE A 14 3.70 -14.49 8.25
CA PHE A 14 3.47 -13.36 7.36
C PHE A 14 4.71 -12.52 7.11
N MET A 15 5.59 -12.39 8.12
CA MET A 15 6.85 -11.63 8.03
C MET A 15 7.90 -12.26 7.10
N GLN A 16 7.68 -13.48 6.63
CA GLN A 16 8.58 -14.18 5.71
C GLN A 16 8.04 -14.29 4.29
N LYS A 17 6.77 -13.90 4.04
CA LYS A 17 6.20 -13.95 2.70
C LYS A 17 6.72 -12.81 1.84
N SER A 18 7.07 -13.15 0.61
CA SER A 18 7.52 -12.21 -0.42
C SER A 18 6.41 -11.75 -1.38
N SER A 19 5.17 -12.22 -1.19
CA SER A 19 4.02 -11.86 -2.00
C SER A 19 2.71 -12.09 -1.25
N PHE A 20 1.63 -11.37 -1.63
CA PHE A 20 0.31 -11.46 -1.01
C PHE A 20 -0.78 -11.45 -2.06
N THR A 21 -1.74 -12.36 -1.90
CA THR A 21 -2.93 -12.48 -2.73
C THR A 21 -4.01 -11.48 -2.29
N TYR A 22 -5.03 -11.27 -3.12
CA TYR A 22 -6.15 -10.38 -2.83
C TYR A 22 -6.85 -10.73 -1.50
N GLU A 23 -7.10 -12.03 -1.25
CA GLU A 23 -7.73 -12.48 0.00
C GLU A 23 -6.89 -12.15 1.24
N GLU A 24 -5.57 -12.23 1.13
CA GLU A 24 -4.66 -11.85 2.22
C GLU A 24 -4.62 -10.32 2.43
N LEU A 25 -4.78 -9.54 1.37
CA LEU A 25 -4.91 -8.08 1.48
C LEU A 25 -6.24 -7.71 2.15
N LEU A 26 -7.34 -8.39 1.81
CA LEU A 26 -8.62 -8.22 2.50
C LEU A 26 -8.54 -8.60 3.98
N ALA A 27 -7.84 -9.69 4.31
CA ALA A 27 -7.57 -10.08 5.71
C ALA A 27 -6.79 -8.99 6.47
N CYS A 28 -5.81 -8.35 5.80
CA CYS A 28 -5.12 -7.19 6.35
C CYS A 28 -6.08 -6.01 6.59
N GLY A 29 -6.98 -5.75 5.63
CA GLY A 29 -8.01 -4.72 5.76
C GLY A 29 -8.97 -4.95 6.93
N ARG A 30 -9.27 -6.21 7.24
CA ARG A 30 -10.07 -6.60 8.42
C ARG A 30 -9.28 -6.61 9.74
N GLY A 31 -7.96 -6.34 9.70
CA GLY A 31 -7.09 -6.32 10.88
C GLY A 31 -6.62 -7.70 11.35
N GLU A 32 -6.79 -8.74 10.52
CA GLU A 32 -6.46 -10.13 10.85
C GLU A 32 -4.97 -10.44 10.69
N THR A 33 -4.24 -9.65 9.89
CA THR A 33 -2.85 -9.94 9.50
C THR A 33 -1.83 -9.49 10.54
N PHE A 34 -1.88 -8.24 10.98
CA PHE A 34 -0.87 -7.65 11.87
C PHE A 34 -1.34 -7.48 13.31
N GLY A 35 -2.59 -7.86 13.61
CA GLY A 35 -3.20 -7.81 14.92
C GLY A 35 -3.76 -6.43 15.31
N PRO A 36 -4.46 -6.36 16.46
CA PRO A 36 -5.15 -5.16 16.91
C PRO A 36 -4.20 -3.97 17.11
N GLY A 37 -4.62 -2.77 16.69
CA GLY A 37 -3.85 -1.54 16.88
C GLY A 37 -2.72 -1.31 15.88
N ASN A 38 -2.45 -2.26 14.99
CA ASN A 38 -1.44 -2.15 13.95
C ASN A 38 -2.01 -1.64 12.62
N ALA A 39 -1.13 -1.47 11.63
CA ALA A 39 -1.53 -0.99 10.32
C ALA A 39 -2.50 -1.95 9.63
N GLN A 40 -3.47 -1.38 8.95
CA GLN A 40 -4.46 -2.07 8.15
C GLN A 40 -4.48 -1.42 6.77
N LEU A 41 -4.76 -2.22 5.74
CA LEU A 41 -5.14 -1.69 4.43
C LEU A 41 -6.59 -1.19 4.49
N PRO A 42 -6.98 -0.24 3.64
CA PRO A 42 -8.39 0.04 3.44
C PRO A 42 -9.07 -1.17 2.79
N LEU A 43 -10.36 -1.32 3.02
CA LEU A 43 -11.18 -2.28 2.27
C LEU A 43 -11.67 -1.66 0.95
N PRO A 44 -12.10 -2.46 -0.01
CA PRO A 44 -12.76 -1.94 -1.21
C PRO A 44 -13.92 -0.98 -0.88
N PRO A 45 -14.12 0.08 -1.66
CA PRO A 45 -13.45 0.34 -2.95
C PRO A 45 -12.11 1.09 -2.84
N MET A 46 -11.61 1.41 -1.65
CA MET A 46 -10.38 2.17 -1.44
C MET A 46 -9.08 1.34 -1.47
N LEU A 47 -9.16 0.02 -1.45
CA LEU A 47 -8.00 -0.85 -1.70
C LEU A 47 -7.62 -0.73 -3.18
N MET A 48 -6.43 -0.21 -3.47
CA MET A 48 -6.05 0.23 -4.81
C MET A 48 -5.09 -0.74 -5.52
N PHE A 49 -5.01 -1.99 -5.08
CA PHE A 49 -4.25 -3.08 -5.73
C PHE A 49 -4.84 -4.44 -5.38
N ASP A 50 -4.65 -5.41 -6.28
CA ASP A 50 -5.19 -6.77 -6.16
C ASP A 50 -4.18 -7.77 -5.59
N ALA A 51 -2.90 -7.45 -5.71
CA ALA A 51 -1.83 -8.31 -5.20
C ALA A 51 -0.59 -7.48 -4.88
N ILE A 52 0.18 -7.93 -3.89
CA ILE A 52 1.58 -7.58 -3.73
C ILE A 52 2.37 -8.73 -4.35
N THR A 53 3.06 -8.46 -5.46
CA THR A 53 3.79 -9.47 -6.21
C THR A 53 5.19 -9.70 -5.68
N GLU A 54 5.80 -8.66 -5.11
CA GLU A 54 7.12 -8.72 -4.51
C GLU A 54 7.21 -7.81 -3.28
N ILE A 55 7.89 -8.28 -2.23
CA ILE A 55 8.25 -7.48 -1.07
C ILE A 55 9.56 -8.01 -0.48
N SER A 56 10.51 -7.13 -0.18
CA SER A 56 11.82 -7.50 0.33
C SER A 56 12.42 -6.43 1.24
N GLU A 57 13.13 -6.86 2.30
CA GLU A 57 13.90 -5.96 3.19
C GLU A 57 15.20 -5.46 2.57
N THR A 58 15.68 -6.12 1.51
CA THR A 58 16.94 -5.82 0.84
C THR A 58 16.70 -5.60 -0.64
N GLY A 59 17.71 -5.04 -1.33
CA GLY A 59 17.58 -4.74 -2.76
C GLY A 59 16.76 -3.49 -3.04
N GLY A 60 16.18 -3.42 -4.27
CA GLY A 60 15.57 -2.20 -4.78
C GLY A 60 16.61 -1.16 -5.18
N LYS A 61 16.14 0.00 -5.65
CA LYS A 61 16.98 1.08 -6.20
C LYS A 61 18.04 1.60 -5.20
N TYR A 62 17.73 1.57 -3.91
CA TYR A 62 18.59 2.15 -2.84
C TYR A 62 19.17 1.09 -1.91
N ASP A 63 18.99 -0.19 -2.19
CA ASP A 63 19.37 -1.33 -1.35
C ASP A 63 18.85 -1.22 0.11
N LYS A 64 17.62 -0.75 0.24
CA LYS A 64 16.92 -0.53 1.53
C LYS A 64 15.53 -1.17 1.57
N GLY A 65 15.31 -2.11 0.67
CA GLY A 65 14.05 -2.81 0.50
C GLY A 65 13.10 -2.12 -0.47
N TYR A 66 12.14 -2.91 -0.93
CA TYR A 66 11.15 -2.48 -1.92
C TYR A 66 9.85 -3.28 -1.80
N ILE A 67 8.81 -2.78 -2.44
CA ILE A 67 7.54 -3.47 -2.58
C ILE A 67 6.94 -3.18 -3.94
N VAL A 68 6.40 -4.22 -4.60
CA VAL A 68 5.71 -4.15 -5.89
C VAL A 68 4.31 -4.68 -5.73
N ALA A 69 3.34 -3.96 -6.26
CA ALA A 69 1.93 -4.36 -6.27
C ALA A 69 1.30 -4.11 -7.62
N GLU A 70 0.24 -4.83 -7.91
CA GLU A 70 -0.49 -4.76 -9.19
C GLU A 70 -1.99 -4.55 -8.97
N LEU A 71 -2.59 -3.76 -9.85
CA LEU A 71 -4.03 -3.59 -10.01
C LEU A 71 -4.44 -4.01 -11.42
N ASN A 72 -5.35 -4.96 -11.54
CA ASN A 72 -5.96 -5.30 -12.81
C ASN A 72 -6.97 -4.21 -13.18
N VAL A 73 -6.79 -3.61 -14.35
CA VAL A 73 -7.70 -2.58 -14.83
C VAL A 73 -8.87 -3.24 -15.55
N SER A 74 -10.07 -2.91 -15.12
CA SER A 74 -11.34 -3.29 -15.76
C SER A 74 -12.17 -2.04 -15.98
N PRO A 75 -12.93 -1.95 -17.08
CA PRO A 75 -13.87 -0.84 -17.31
C PRO A 75 -14.90 -0.64 -16.17
N ASP A 76 -15.15 -1.70 -15.37
CA ASP A 76 -16.11 -1.70 -14.27
C ASP A 76 -15.54 -1.12 -12.96
N LEU A 77 -14.29 -0.64 -12.94
CA LEU A 77 -13.72 -0.02 -11.76
C LEU A 77 -14.49 1.26 -11.43
N TRP A 78 -14.93 1.36 -10.18
CA TRP A 78 -15.88 2.36 -9.69
C TRP A 78 -15.55 3.82 -10.05
N PHE A 79 -14.28 4.16 -10.14
CA PHE A 79 -13.85 5.52 -10.44
C PHE A 79 -14.09 5.91 -11.91
N PHE A 80 -14.19 4.96 -12.83
CA PHE A 80 -14.51 5.25 -14.23
C PHE A 80 -15.96 5.70 -14.43
N ASP A 81 -16.87 5.30 -13.53
CA ASP A 81 -18.28 5.74 -13.60
C ASP A 81 -18.46 7.22 -13.23
N CYS A 82 -17.52 7.80 -12.48
CA CYS A 82 -17.66 9.14 -11.91
C CYS A 82 -16.55 10.12 -12.28
N HIS A 83 -15.44 9.65 -12.83
CA HIS A 83 -14.28 10.50 -13.09
C HIS A 83 -13.73 10.28 -14.53
N PHE A 84 -14.24 10.97 -15.53
CA PHE A 84 -15.37 11.89 -15.62
C PHE A 84 -16.47 11.34 -16.53
N GLN A 85 -17.69 11.92 -16.47
CA GLN A 85 -18.76 11.53 -17.38
C GLN A 85 -18.36 11.85 -18.85
N GLY A 86 -18.27 10.81 -19.69
CA GLY A 86 -17.84 10.93 -21.07
C GLY A 86 -16.33 11.00 -21.31
N ASP A 87 -15.52 11.01 -20.23
CA ASP A 87 -14.05 10.97 -20.28
C ASP A 87 -13.50 10.19 -19.08
N PRO A 88 -13.70 8.86 -19.06
CA PRO A 88 -13.31 8.04 -17.91
C PRO A 88 -11.80 7.90 -17.78
N VAL A 89 -11.28 8.30 -16.62
CA VAL A 89 -9.86 8.20 -16.27
C VAL A 89 -9.70 7.97 -14.78
N MET A 90 -8.74 7.15 -14.38
CA MET A 90 -8.41 6.94 -12.97
C MET A 90 -7.96 8.26 -12.32
N PRO A 91 -8.56 8.68 -11.17
CA PRO A 91 -8.06 9.83 -10.42
C PRO A 91 -6.60 9.64 -10.01
N GLY A 92 -5.73 10.60 -10.32
CA GLY A 92 -4.31 10.52 -9.98
C GLY A 92 -4.04 10.41 -8.47
N CYS A 93 -4.92 10.97 -7.64
CA CYS A 93 -4.84 10.85 -6.18
C CYS A 93 -4.97 9.40 -5.69
N LEU A 94 -5.68 8.52 -6.41
CA LEU A 94 -5.81 7.10 -6.04
C LEU A 94 -4.48 6.35 -6.23
N GLY A 95 -3.70 6.69 -7.25
CA GLY A 95 -2.35 6.15 -7.42
C GLY A 95 -1.41 6.58 -6.30
N LEU A 96 -1.52 7.83 -5.83
CA LEU A 96 -0.77 8.33 -4.68
C LEU A 96 -1.18 7.60 -3.39
N ASP A 97 -2.47 7.42 -3.18
CA ASP A 97 -2.99 6.72 -2.01
C ASP A 97 -2.53 5.26 -1.99
N ALA A 98 -2.54 4.57 -3.15
CA ALA A 98 -2.00 3.21 -3.28
C ALA A 98 -0.54 3.12 -2.81
N MET A 99 0.29 4.09 -3.18
CA MET A 99 1.69 4.14 -2.76
C MET A 99 1.84 4.31 -1.25
N TRP A 100 1.02 5.16 -0.61
CA TRP A 100 1.00 5.29 0.85
C TRP A 100 0.47 4.03 1.55
N GLN A 101 -0.54 3.36 0.99
CA GLN A 101 -1.04 2.08 1.49
C GLN A 101 0.09 1.03 1.51
N LEU A 102 0.86 0.92 0.42
CA LEU A 102 1.99 -0.01 0.30
C LEU A 102 3.12 0.30 1.28
N ILE A 103 3.45 1.57 1.50
CA ILE A 103 4.46 1.95 2.51
C ILE A 103 3.99 1.59 3.92
N GLY A 104 2.73 1.85 4.24
CA GLY A 104 2.14 1.47 5.54
C GLY A 104 2.14 -0.04 5.77
N PHE A 105 1.75 -0.81 4.75
CA PHE A 105 1.80 -2.27 4.76
C PHE A 105 3.23 -2.78 4.98
N TYR A 106 4.20 -2.25 4.26
CA TYR A 106 5.61 -2.63 4.37
C TYR A 106 6.17 -2.42 5.78
N LEU A 107 5.87 -1.29 6.43
CA LEU A 107 6.32 -1.03 7.79
C LEU A 107 5.75 -2.06 8.78
N ALA A 108 4.46 -2.43 8.64
CA ALA A 108 3.85 -3.47 9.46
C ALA A 108 4.40 -4.87 9.14
N TRP A 109 4.68 -5.16 7.88
CA TRP A 109 5.33 -6.41 7.45
C TRP A 109 6.73 -6.56 8.05
N LEU A 110 7.47 -5.46 8.25
CA LEU A 110 8.72 -5.43 9.00
C LEU A 110 8.53 -5.63 10.53
N GLY A 111 7.32 -5.87 11.00
CA GLY A 111 7.00 -6.07 12.42
C GLY A 111 6.91 -4.80 13.25
N MET A 112 6.79 -3.63 12.62
CA MET A 112 6.69 -2.37 13.35
C MET A 112 5.25 -2.12 13.79
N PRO A 113 5.02 -1.79 15.08
CA PRO A 113 3.69 -1.57 15.63
C PRO A 113 3.14 -0.18 15.29
N GLY A 114 1.81 -0.05 15.31
CA GLY A 114 1.10 1.21 15.20
C GLY A 114 0.26 1.34 13.93
N ARG A 115 -0.63 2.33 13.92
CA ARG A 115 -1.53 2.61 12.79
C ARG A 115 -0.88 3.53 11.78
N GLY A 116 -0.95 3.15 10.51
CA GLY A 116 -0.38 3.91 9.39
C GLY A 116 -1.11 5.24 9.14
N ARG A 117 -0.34 6.30 8.92
CA ARG A 117 -0.85 7.60 8.47
C ARG A 117 0.09 8.17 7.41
N ALA A 118 -0.50 8.62 6.30
CA ALA A 118 0.23 9.40 5.30
C ALA A 118 0.65 10.74 5.91
N LEU A 119 1.92 11.10 5.73
CA LEU A 119 2.49 12.34 6.25
C LEU A 119 2.83 13.35 5.16
N GLY A 120 2.94 12.91 3.92
CA GLY A 120 3.17 13.79 2.78
C GLY A 120 3.97 13.17 1.65
N ALA A 121 4.18 13.97 0.62
CA ALA A 121 5.04 13.74 -0.52
C ALA A 121 5.66 15.07 -0.94
N GLU A 122 6.83 15.06 -1.58
CA GLU A 122 7.50 16.31 -1.95
C GLU A 122 7.37 16.64 -3.45
N GLU A 123 7.52 15.65 -4.31
CA GLU A 123 7.39 15.84 -5.75
C GLU A 123 6.46 14.77 -6.32
N ILE A 124 5.48 15.20 -7.08
CA ILE A 124 4.55 14.33 -7.78
C ILE A 124 4.50 14.76 -9.24
N LYS A 125 4.78 13.84 -10.14
CA LYS A 125 4.72 14.09 -11.59
C LYS A 125 3.84 13.07 -12.28
N PHE A 126 2.80 13.57 -12.94
CA PHE A 126 1.96 12.79 -13.84
C PHE A 126 2.51 12.89 -15.25
N LYS A 127 2.74 11.75 -15.90
CA LYS A 127 3.26 11.66 -17.27
C LYS A 127 2.27 10.97 -18.21
N GLY A 128 1.23 10.34 -17.67
CA GLY A 128 0.21 9.61 -18.40
C GLY A 128 -1.03 9.40 -17.54
N GLN A 129 -1.94 8.58 -18.05
CA GLN A 129 -3.23 8.32 -17.42
C GLN A 129 -3.63 6.85 -17.58
N VAL A 130 -4.52 6.36 -16.72
CA VAL A 130 -5.14 5.04 -16.80
C VAL A 130 -6.56 5.21 -17.30
N THR A 131 -6.85 4.65 -18.46
CA THR A 131 -8.16 4.65 -19.13
C THR A 131 -8.76 3.24 -19.11
N PRO A 132 -10.08 3.06 -19.33
CA PRO A 132 -10.75 1.74 -19.27
C PRO A 132 -10.23 0.68 -20.24
N ASP A 133 -9.53 1.08 -21.30
CA ASP A 133 -8.89 0.17 -22.29
C ASP A 133 -7.57 -0.43 -21.82
N LYS A 134 -6.99 0.08 -20.75
CA LYS A 134 -5.76 -0.44 -20.13
C LYS A 134 -6.01 -1.76 -19.42
N LYS A 135 -4.92 -2.50 -19.17
CA LYS A 135 -5.01 -3.85 -18.59
C LYS A 135 -4.48 -3.91 -17.16
N LYS A 136 -3.37 -3.22 -16.90
CA LYS A 136 -2.69 -3.37 -15.62
C LYS A 136 -1.96 -2.10 -15.20
N VAL A 137 -2.09 -1.79 -13.92
CA VAL A 137 -1.25 -0.83 -13.21
C VAL A 137 -0.26 -1.61 -12.34
N THR A 138 1.00 -1.19 -12.34
CA THR A 138 2.04 -1.71 -11.45
C THR A 138 2.59 -0.57 -10.60
N TYR A 139 2.57 -0.74 -9.27
CA TYR A 139 3.18 0.17 -8.32
C TYR A 139 4.52 -0.40 -7.88
N LYS A 140 5.58 0.40 -7.98
CA LYS A 140 6.94 0.06 -7.54
C LYS A 140 7.39 1.08 -6.51
N ILE A 141 7.66 0.64 -5.29
CA ILE A 141 8.06 1.49 -4.18
C ILE A 141 9.44 1.08 -3.72
N ASP A 142 10.40 1.99 -3.78
CA ASP A 142 11.77 1.82 -3.32
C ASP A 142 12.02 2.66 -2.07
N PHE A 143 12.41 2.03 -0.96
CA PHE A 143 12.66 2.73 0.29
C PHE A 143 14.00 3.47 0.26
N THR A 144 13.95 4.76 0.57
CA THR A 144 15.13 5.60 0.72
C THR A 144 15.60 5.65 2.19
N ARG A 145 14.64 5.55 3.12
CA ARG A 145 14.93 5.58 4.56
C ARG A 145 13.81 4.95 5.38
N ILE A 146 14.19 4.15 6.39
CA ILE A 146 13.29 3.64 7.42
C ILE A 146 13.80 4.09 8.78
N MET A 147 12.94 4.74 9.55
CA MET A 147 13.24 5.24 10.90
C MET A 147 12.51 4.37 11.92
N LYS A 148 13.27 3.83 12.89
CA LYS A 148 12.76 2.91 13.95
C LYS A 148 13.03 3.50 15.34
N ARG A 149 12.84 4.81 15.53
CA ARG A 149 13.07 5.49 16.80
C ARG A 149 11.74 5.91 17.42
N ARG A 150 11.69 7.07 18.09
CA ARG A 150 10.48 7.64 18.70
C ARG A 150 9.30 7.76 17.70
N LEU A 151 9.59 8.08 16.45
CA LEU A 151 8.63 8.02 15.34
C LEU A 151 9.07 6.89 14.39
N ILE A 152 8.19 5.93 14.17
CA ILE A 152 8.36 4.92 13.13
C ILE A 152 7.89 5.55 11.81
N MET A 153 8.78 5.66 10.83
CA MET A 153 8.45 6.29 9.56
C MET A 153 9.20 5.65 8.40
N GLY A 154 8.49 5.36 7.31
CA GLY A 154 9.05 5.02 6.01
C GLY A 154 9.08 6.23 5.09
N ILE A 155 10.20 6.41 4.38
CA ILE A 155 10.37 7.38 3.30
C ILE A 155 10.77 6.60 2.06
N ALA A 156 10.05 6.82 0.96
CA ALA A 156 10.23 6.06 -0.27
C ALA A 156 10.03 6.92 -1.52
N GLU A 157 10.53 6.43 -2.65
CA GLU A 157 10.11 6.85 -3.98
C GLU A 157 9.11 5.84 -4.53
N GLY A 158 8.14 6.32 -5.30
CA GLY A 158 7.14 5.50 -5.95
C GLY A 158 7.06 5.77 -7.44
N ILE A 159 6.96 4.71 -8.21
CA ILE A 159 6.67 4.74 -9.64
C ILE A 159 5.37 3.96 -9.87
N MET A 160 4.50 4.50 -10.70
CA MET A 160 3.32 3.82 -11.21
C MET A 160 3.49 3.63 -12.72
N GLU A 161 3.39 2.39 -13.15
CA GLU A 161 3.38 2.02 -14.56
C GLU A 161 1.97 1.59 -14.97
N CYS A 162 1.60 1.89 -16.23
CA CYS A 162 0.40 1.38 -16.86
C CYS A 162 0.80 0.61 -18.11
N ASP A 163 0.47 -0.69 -18.17
CA ASP A 163 0.85 -1.60 -19.23
C ASP A 163 2.37 -1.59 -19.54
N GLY A 164 3.19 -1.38 -18.49
CA GLY A 164 4.65 -1.36 -18.58
C GLY A 164 5.28 0.01 -18.88
N GLU A 165 4.47 1.06 -19.09
CA GLU A 165 4.95 2.43 -19.27
C GLU A 165 4.84 3.24 -17.99
N GLU A 166 5.91 3.95 -17.59
CA GLU A 166 5.89 4.85 -16.45
C GLU A 166 4.97 6.04 -16.71
N ILE A 167 3.90 6.14 -15.92
CA ILE A 167 2.91 7.21 -16.03
C ILE A 167 2.88 8.14 -14.83
N TYR A 168 3.57 7.79 -13.74
CA TYR A 168 3.52 8.53 -12.50
C TYR A 168 4.79 8.32 -11.69
N HIS A 169 5.30 9.39 -11.10
CA HIS A 169 6.45 9.37 -10.20
C HIS A 169 6.20 10.25 -8.98
N ALA A 170 6.47 9.71 -7.80
CA ALA A 170 6.38 10.43 -6.54
C ALA A 170 7.67 10.27 -5.72
N LYS A 171 8.20 11.37 -5.20
CA LYS A 171 9.39 11.38 -4.35
C LYS A 171 9.07 11.74 -2.91
N ASN A 172 9.89 11.21 -2.01
CA ASN A 172 9.79 11.46 -0.59
C ASN A 172 8.38 11.25 -0.04
N LEU A 173 7.74 10.16 -0.50
CA LEU A 173 6.52 9.65 0.10
C LEU A 173 6.80 9.29 1.55
N LYS A 174 6.02 9.82 2.49
CA LYS A 174 6.21 9.64 3.93
C LYS A 174 4.99 9.00 4.56
N VAL A 175 5.18 7.90 5.27
CA VAL A 175 4.16 7.25 6.11
C VAL A 175 4.74 7.02 7.49
N GLY A 176 3.99 7.38 8.52
CA GLY A 176 4.32 7.12 9.92
C GLY A 176 3.39 6.07 10.52
N LEU A 177 3.89 5.31 11.52
CA LEU A 177 3.08 4.45 12.37
C LEU A 177 2.92 5.09 13.74
N PHE A 178 1.67 5.19 14.22
CA PHE A 178 1.28 5.86 15.46
C PHE A 178 0.59 4.88 16.41
N ASN A 179 0.98 4.89 17.69
CA ASN A 179 0.32 4.16 18.74
C ASN A 179 -0.78 5.02 19.38
N LEU A 180 -1.99 4.50 19.52
CA LEU A 180 -3.14 5.21 20.10
C LEU A 180 -2.94 5.62 21.57
N SER A 181 -1.97 5.03 22.29
CA SER A 181 -1.71 5.32 23.70
C SER A 181 -0.97 6.63 23.96
N GLU A 182 -0.42 7.29 22.94
CA GLU A 182 0.34 8.54 23.09
C GLU A 182 -0.46 9.80 22.74
N ASP A 183 -1.63 9.68 22.08
CA ASP A 183 -2.42 10.83 21.62
C ASP A 183 -3.50 11.31 22.62
N SER A 184 -3.69 10.62 23.74
CA SER A 184 -4.68 11.00 24.76
C SER A 184 -4.17 12.01 25.80
N GLY A 185 -3.10 12.73 25.53
CA GLY A 185 -2.43 13.60 26.49
C GLY A 185 -1.98 14.97 25.98
N LYS A 186 -2.67 15.55 24.98
CA LYS A 186 -2.46 16.97 24.62
C LYS A 186 -3.79 17.59 24.18
N ASP A 187 -4.57 17.99 25.16
CA ASP A 187 -5.50 19.11 25.13
C ASP A 187 -4.90 20.26 25.92
#